data_b5c666ff54a8ca02441e71a6918a3bf2
#
_entry.id   b5c666ff54a8ca02441e71a6918a3bf2
#
_cell.length_a   1.000
_cell.length_b   1.000
_cell.length_c   1.000
_cell.angle_alpha   90.00
_cell.angle_beta   90.00
_cell.angle_gamma   90.00
#
_symmetry.space_group_name_H-M   'P 1'
#
loop_
_entity.id
_entity.type
_entity.pdbx_description
1 polymer ?
#
loop_
_entity_poly.entity_id
_entity_poly.type
_entity_poly.pdbx_seq_one_letter_code
_entity_poly.pdbx_strand_id
1 'polypeptide(L)'
;MGKKDLYQSDFYENHKRFSDVFNGVLFGGQEVMKPEELEEADSVMVSLAKDGTRKKVICDKVRKWKGKYVSIMVLENQSYVDYQMVLRAMRTELLGYERQQRKAFEEAKTRGIQFDGHEYLSRMKREQKFIPVITLVLYMGTAGRWDGARSLHELLELEDGLKPFVSNYKLNLYDYHEHQDFSVFKTENRALFETLSCANDESRMEEALKRHPDWYSALDEESAKAIFGITGIRINLETIREVTEKGKEVFNVCKAFDDHMERGRREGKKEGRAEGRKEGRIEGKKEAVKSLMRNLSVSLEQAMELLGISEEERDKYLSVN
;
A
#
# COMPACT_ATOMS: atom_id res chain seq x y z
N MET A 1 -3.10 14.69 -2.53
CA MET A 1 -3.64 13.37 -2.19
C MET A 1 -3.82 12.60 -3.49
N GLY A 2 -3.06 11.52 -3.70
CA GLY A 2 -3.16 10.71 -4.92
C GLY A 2 -4.42 9.84 -4.91
N LYS A 3 -4.82 9.29 -6.06
CA LYS A 3 -6.00 8.39 -6.12
C LYS A 3 -5.84 7.15 -5.22
N LYS A 4 -4.61 6.67 -5.02
CA LYS A 4 -4.30 5.53 -4.15
C LYS A 4 -4.59 5.83 -2.67
N ASP A 5 -4.25 7.02 -2.19
CA ASP A 5 -4.51 7.50 -0.83
C ASP A 5 -6.00 7.51 -0.50
N LEU A 6 -6.79 7.94 -1.48
CA LEU A 6 -8.24 8.01 -1.32
C LEU A 6 -8.83 6.61 -1.10
N TYR A 7 -8.44 5.62 -1.91
CA TYR A 7 -8.94 4.25 -1.77
C TYR A 7 -8.54 3.59 -0.45
N GLN A 8 -7.32 3.85 0.03
CA GLN A 8 -6.87 3.34 1.32
C GLN A 8 -7.60 4.02 2.48
N SER A 9 -7.81 5.33 2.37
CA SER A 9 -8.58 6.09 3.35
C SER A 9 -10.00 5.54 3.46
N ASP A 10 -10.68 5.34 2.33
CA ASP A 10 -12.05 4.80 2.28
C ASP A 10 -12.11 3.36 2.79
N PHE A 11 -11.11 2.53 2.49
CA PHE A 11 -11.01 1.15 2.96
C PHE A 11 -11.06 1.06 4.50
N TYR A 12 -10.36 1.95 5.21
CA TYR A 12 -10.33 1.98 6.67
C TYR A 12 -11.44 2.84 7.31
N GLU A 13 -12.42 3.34 6.53
CA GLU A 13 -13.67 3.87 7.12
C GLU A 13 -14.44 2.76 7.82
N ASN A 14 -14.36 1.54 7.33
CA ASN A 14 -15.02 0.38 7.91
C ASN A 14 -14.39 0.00 9.26
N HIS A 15 -15.16 0.08 10.33
CA HIS A 15 -14.71 -0.24 11.68
C HIS A 15 -14.23 -1.69 11.85
N LYS A 16 -14.77 -2.65 11.08
CA LYS A 16 -14.32 -4.04 11.12
C LYS A 16 -12.89 -4.17 10.59
N ARG A 17 -12.58 -3.53 9.47
CA ARG A 17 -11.22 -3.54 8.89
C ARG A 17 -10.24 -2.77 9.78
N PHE A 18 -10.71 -1.64 10.33
CA PHE A 18 -9.91 -0.85 11.26
C PHE A 18 -9.57 -1.65 12.52
N SER A 19 -10.55 -2.26 13.19
CA SER A 19 -10.29 -3.07 14.39
C SER A 19 -9.45 -4.30 14.08
N ASP A 20 -9.69 -4.95 12.95
CA ASP A 20 -8.97 -6.15 12.53
C ASP A 20 -7.48 -5.90 12.29
N VAL A 21 -7.10 -4.78 11.65
CA VAL A 21 -5.69 -4.46 11.46
C VAL A 21 -4.98 -4.21 12.80
N PHE A 22 -5.63 -3.52 13.75
CA PHE A 22 -5.07 -3.38 15.10
C PHE A 22 -4.98 -4.71 15.84
N ASN A 23 -6.01 -5.54 15.75
CA ASN A 23 -6.03 -6.87 16.35
C ASN A 23 -4.93 -7.77 15.75
N GLY A 24 -4.78 -7.77 14.44
CA GLY A 24 -3.74 -8.54 13.77
C GLY A 24 -2.34 -8.11 14.17
N VAL A 25 -2.07 -6.81 14.14
CA VAL A 25 -0.71 -6.28 14.34
C VAL A 25 -0.31 -6.21 15.81
N LEU A 26 -1.20 -5.70 16.68
CA LEU A 26 -0.83 -5.45 18.09
C LEU A 26 -1.19 -6.61 19.02
N PHE A 27 -2.20 -7.41 18.64
CA PHE A 27 -2.74 -8.45 19.52
C PHE A 27 -2.63 -9.86 18.91
N GLY A 28 -1.84 -10.02 17.83
CA GLY A 28 -1.60 -11.33 17.21
C GLY A 28 -2.86 -12.04 16.70
N GLY A 29 -3.85 -11.27 16.25
CA GLY A 29 -5.13 -11.76 15.73
C GLY A 29 -6.19 -12.05 16.80
N GLN A 30 -5.90 -11.79 18.07
CA GLN A 30 -6.91 -11.85 19.12
C GLN A 30 -7.87 -10.67 18.98
N GLU A 31 -9.19 -10.95 19.09
CA GLU A 31 -10.24 -9.93 18.99
C GLU A 31 -10.36 -9.12 20.28
N VAL A 32 -9.37 -8.26 20.52
CA VAL A 32 -9.32 -7.37 21.69
C VAL A 32 -10.08 -6.07 21.42
N MET A 33 -9.94 -5.53 20.22
CA MET A 33 -10.65 -4.34 19.75
C MET A 33 -11.87 -4.76 18.95
N LYS A 34 -13.08 -4.47 19.43
CA LYS A 34 -14.31 -4.79 18.73
C LYS A 34 -14.79 -3.62 17.87
N PRO A 35 -15.30 -3.86 16.65
CA PRO A 35 -15.76 -2.80 15.75
C PRO A 35 -16.82 -1.88 16.35
N GLU A 36 -17.74 -2.44 17.13
CA GLU A 36 -18.83 -1.71 17.81
C GLU A 36 -18.38 -0.82 18.96
N GLU A 37 -17.15 -1.00 19.43
CA GLU A 37 -16.54 -0.16 20.47
C GLU A 37 -15.79 1.05 19.90
N LEU A 38 -15.76 1.18 18.57
CA LEU A 38 -15.08 2.28 17.88
C LEU A 38 -16.05 3.43 17.65
N GLU A 39 -15.56 4.63 17.92
CA GLU A 39 -16.23 5.90 17.64
C GLU A 39 -15.36 6.71 16.68
N GLU A 40 -15.99 7.47 15.81
CA GLU A 40 -15.27 8.40 14.96
C GLU A 40 -14.55 9.48 15.78
N ALA A 41 -13.38 9.88 15.31
CA ALA A 41 -12.61 10.97 15.88
C ALA A 41 -12.02 11.83 14.76
N ASP A 42 -11.83 13.11 15.11
CA ASP A 42 -11.23 14.08 14.19
C ASP A 42 -9.76 13.69 13.86
N SER A 43 -9.49 13.45 12.59
CA SER A 43 -8.17 13.08 12.07
C SER A 43 -7.19 14.25 12.00
N VAL A 44 -7.68 15.47 12.25
CA VAL A 44 -6.84 16.68 12.23
C VAL A 44 -6.33 17.01 13.63
N MET A 45 -5.04 16.86 13.84
CA MET A 45 -4.37 17.29 15.05
C MET A 45 -3.66 18.62 14.82
N VAL A 46 -4.08 19.66 15.56
CA VAL A 46 -3.54 21.03 15.43
C VAL A 46 -2.91 21.45 16.73
N SER A 47 -1.65 21.82 16.71
CA SER A 47 -0.96 22.55 17.78
C SER A 47 -0.85 24.03 17.41
N LEU A 48 -1.08 24.89 18.39
CA LEU A 48 -0.78 26.33 18.28
C LEU A 48 0.57 26.58 18.94
N ALA A 49 1.57 26.97 18.13
CA ALA A 49 2.84 27.42 18.68
C ALA A 49 2.67 28.79 19.36
N LYS A 50 3.60 29.14 20.28
CA LYS A 50 3.56 30.42 21.01
C LYS A 50 3.61 31.66 20.10
N ASP A 51 4.13 31.52 18.89
CA ASP A 51 4.19 32.54 17.84
C ASP A 51 2.88 32.69 17.02
N GLY A 52 1.84 31.93 17.39
CA GLY A 52 0.57 31.90 16.65
C GLY A 52 0.56 30.99 15.42
N THR A 53 1.68 30.34 15.07
CA THR A 53 1.70 29.42 13.96
C THR A 53 0.93 28.15 14.30
N ARG A 54 0.14 27.66 13.34
CA ARG A 54 -0.60 26.40 13.48
C ARG A 54 0.23 25.28 12.89
N LYS A 55 0.69 24.36 13.74
CA LYS A 55 1.26 23.09 13.29
C LYS A 55 0.13 22.08 13.14
N LYS A 56 -0.12 21.65 11.91
CA LYS A 56 -1.15 20.68 11.58
C LYS A 56 -0.47 19.35 11.25
N VAL A 57 -0.91 18.28 11.89
CA VAL A 57 -0.62 16.91 11.50
C VAL A 57 -1.94 16.28 11.08
N ILE A 58 -1.97 15.69 9.90
CA ILE A 58 -3.12 14.95 9.40
C ILE A 58 -2.75 13.47 9.54
N CYS A 59 -3.61 12.73 10.24
CA CYS A 59 -3.58 11.28 10.30
C CYS A 59 -4.61 10.75 9.32
N ASP A 60 -4.33 9.67 8.63
CA ASP A 60 -5.25 9.16 7.62
C ASP A 60 -6.56 8.72 8.25
N LYS A 61 -6.51 7.98 9.34
CA LYS A 61 -7.72 7.62 10.11
C LYS A 61 -7.46 7.67 11.61
N VAL A 62 -8.40 8.26 12.35
CA VAL A 62 -8.40 8.29 13.81
C VAL A 62 -9.73 7.77 14.33
N ARG A 63 -9.67 6.89 15.32
CA ARG A 63 -10.84 6.38 16.02
C ARG A 63 -10.62 6.45 17.52
N LYS A 64 -11.69 6.60 18.28
CA LYS A 64 -11.71 6.32 19.72
C LYS A 64 -12.11 4.87 19.95
N TRP A 65 -11.44 4.23 20.87
CA TRP A 65 -11.77 2.88 21.32
C TRP A 65 -11.93 2.86 22.84
N LYS A 66 -13.13 2.57 23.33
CA LYS A 66 -13.48 2.60 24.77
C LYS A 66 -12.99 3.89 25.45
N GLY A 67 -13.21 5.03 24.81
CA GLY A 67 -12.72 6.32 25.30
C GLY A 67 -11.23 6.62 25.08
N LYS A 68 -10.45 5.69 24.48
CA LYS A 68 -9.06 5.87 24.09
C LYS A 68 -8.94 6.39 22.66
N TYR A 69 -7.88 7.13 22.36
CA TYR A 69 -7.59 7.54 20.99
C TYR A 69 -6.66 6.55 20.32
N VAL A 70 -7.08 6.04 19.18
CA VAL A 70 -6.31 5.15 18.34
C VAL A 70 -6.22 5.73 16.95
N SER A 71 -5.02 5.79 16.37
CA SER A 71 -4.81 6.29 15.02
C SER A 71 -4.08 5.30 14.14
N ILE A 72 -4.47 5.23 12.87
CA ILE A 72 -3.70 4.56 11.82
C ILE A 72 -3.03 5.64 10.98
N MET A 73 -1.72 5.50 10.77
CA MET A 73 -0.98 6.26 9.77
C MET A 73 -0.65 5.32 8.63
N VAL A 74 -1.29 5.50 7.48
CA VAL A 74 -1.00 4.73 6.27
C VAL A 74 0.09 5.45 5.52
N LEU A 75 1.23 4.79 5.38
CA LEU A 75 2.29 5.27 4.50
C LEU A 75 1.99 4.79 3.10
N GLU A 76 1.80 5.76 2.22
CA GLU A 76 1.53 5.49 0.83
C GLU A 76 2.64 4.73 0.13
N ASN A 77 2.24 4.14 -0.99
CA ASN A 77 3.13 3.58 -1.99
C ASN A 77 4.01 4.66 -2.62
N GLN A 78 4.94 5.18 -1.85
CA GLN A 78 5.98 6.07 -2.28
C GLN A 78 7.21 5.24 -2.68
N SER A 79 7.96 5.76 -3.61
CA SER A 79 9.24 5.17 -3.99
C SER A 79 10.31 5.27 -2.89
N TYR A 80 9.96 5.83 -1.74
CA TYR A 80 10.87 6.04 -0.60
C TYR A 80 10.16 5.81 0.74
N VAL A 81 10.93 5.46 1.76
CA VAL A 81 10.54 5.35 3.16
C VAL A 81 10.62 6.73 3.82
N ASP A 82 9.68 7.07 4.68
CA ASP A 82 9.77 8.30 5.47
C ASP A 82 10.69 8.07 6.68
N TYR A 83 11.94 8.47 6.54
CA TYR A 83 12.95 8.33 7.60
C TYR A 83 12.64 9.16 8.85
N GLN A 84 11.68 10.08 8.81
CA GLN A 84 11.22 10.83 9.98
C GLN A 84 10.00 10.20 10.66
N MET A 85 9.57 9.01 10.26
CA MET A 85 8.31 8.41 10.74
C MET A 85 8.26 8.27 12.26
N VAL A 86 9.35 7.93 12.92
CA VAL A 86 9.43 7.89 14.40
C VAL A 86 9.05 9.23 15.00
N LEU A 87 9.62 10.33 14.49
CA LEU A 87 9.33 11.69 14.96
C LEU A 87 7.90 12.14 14.61
N ARG A 88 7.38 11.69 13.46
CA ARG A 88 5.99 11.98 13.07
C ARG A 88 5.00 11.28 14.00
N ALA A 89 5.19 10.00 14.29
CA ALA A 89 4.36 9.25 15.21
C ALA A 89 4.39 9.85 16.63
N MET A 90 5.58 10.14 17.16
CA MET A 90 5.74 10.83 18.44
C MET A 90 5.00 12.17 18.48
N ARG A 91 5.12 12.97 17.41
CA ARG A 91 4.41 14.27 17.31
C ARG A 91 2.90 14.07 17.31
N THR A 92 2.40 13.07 16.59
CA THR A 92 0.96 12.75 16.54
C THR A 92 0.42 12.44 17.92
N GLU A 93 1.11 11.58 18.67
CA GLU A 93 0.71 11.20 20.03
C GLU A 93 0.78 12.38 20.99
N LEU A 94 1.86 13.18 20.93
CA LEU A 94 2.01 14.39 21.75
C LEU A 94 0.87 15.38 21.49
N LEU A 95 0.52 15.63 20.23
CA LEU A 95 -0.60 16.49 19.86
C LEU A 95 -1.95 15.96 20.39
N GLY A 96 -2.11 14.66 20.41
CA GLY A 96 -3.27 14.01 21.01
C GLY A 96 -3.38 14.28 22.52
N TYR A 97 -2.27 14.22 23.25
CA TYR A 97 -2.23 14.55 24.68
C TYR A 97 -2.41 16.06 24.94
N GLU A 98 -1.79 16.93 24.17
CA GLU A 98 -2.01 18.39 24.25
C GLU A 98 -3.46 18.76 24.02
N ARG A 99 -4.14 18.10 23.06
CA ARG A 99 -5.56 18.32 22.79
C ARG A 99 -6.42 17.89 23.98
N GLN A 100 -6.13 16.75 24.59
CA GLN A 100 -6.84 16.29 25.77
C GLN A 100 -6.65 17.25 26.96
N GLN A 101 -5.42 17.70 27.19
CA GLN A 101 -5.11 18.69 28.25
C GLN A 101 -5.90 19.97 28.07
N ARG A 102 -5.87 20.54 26.85
CA ARG A 102 -6.57 21.79 26.53
C ARG A 102 -8.08 21.64 26.71
N LYS A 103 -8.66 20.58 26.19
CA LYS A 103 -10.10 20.30 26.31
C LYS A 103 -10.52 20.16 27.77
N ALA A 104 -9.79 19.40 28.56
CA ALA A 104 -10.08 19.21 29.99
C ALA A 104 -9.99 20.52 30.78
N PHE A 105 -9.02 21.38 30.46
CA PHE A 105 -8.87 22.68 31.10
C PHE A 105 -10.04 23.62 30.76
N GLU A 106 -10.43 23.72 29.50
CA GLU A 106 -11.56 24.55 29.09
C GLU A 106 -12.90 24.06 29.63
N GLU A 107 -13.12 22.75 29.65
CA GLU A 107 -14.32 22.14 30.26
C GLU A 107 -14.39 22.41 31.76
N ALA A 108 -13.27 22.31 32.47
CA ALA A 108 -13.21 22.60 33.90
C ALA A 108 -13.53 24.08 34.19
N LYS A 109 -12.98 25.01 33.37
CA LYS A 109 -13.32 26.43 33.49
C LYS A 109 -14.81 26.70 33.26
N THR A 110 -15.38 26.10 32.23
CA THR A 110 -16.82 26.27 31.92
C THR A 110 -17.71 25.75 33.05
N ARG A 111 -17.28 24.68 33.73
CA ARG A 111 -17.99 24.11 34.89
C ARG A 111 -17.70 24.83 36.21
N GLY A 112 -16.91 25.88 36.21
CA GLY A 112 -16.54 26.63 37.42
C GLY A 112 -15.64 25.88 38.38
N ILE A 113 -14.94 24.84 37.91
CA ILE A 113 -14.01 24.07 38.74
C ILE A 113 -12.82 24.93 39.10
N GLN A 114 -12.56 25.04 40.41
CA GLN A 114 -11.44 25.81 40.90
C GLN A 114 -10.10 25.09 40.67
N PHE A 115 -9.10 25.87 40.30
CA PHE A 115 -7.71 25.44 40.19
C PHE A 115 -6.87 26.05 41.29
N ASP A 116 -5.97 25.30 41.89
CA ASP A 116 -4.93 25.92 42.72
C ASP A 116 -3.88 26.61 41.83
N GLY A 117 -2.94 27.33 42.46
CA GLY A 117 -1.93 28.11 41.72
C GLY A 117 -1.08 27.24 40.79
N HIS A 118 -0.71 26.02 41.18
CA HIS A 118 0.10 25.10 40.38
C HIS A 118 -0.70 24.47 39.24
N GLU A 119 -1.92 24.07 39.52
CA GLU A 119 -2.87 23.56 38.53
C GLU A 119 -3.21 24.58 37.44
N TYR A 120 -3.40 25.83 37.83
CA TYR A 120 -3.71 26.93 36.92
C TYR A 120 -2.53 27.24 36.00
N LEU A 121 -1.31 27.29 36.55
CA LEU A 121 -0.08 27.53 35.77
C LEU A 121 0.22 26.37 34.81
N SER A 122 0.02 25.11 35.25
CA SER A 122 0.22 23.93 34.43
C SER A 122 -0.95 23.66 33.49
N ARG A 123 -2.10 24.32 33.67
CA ARG A 123 -3.37 24.06 32.98
C ARG A 123 -3.81 22.60 33.10
N MET A 124 -3.54 21.99 34.24
CA MET A 124 -3.78 20.57 34.47
C MET A 124 -4.11 20.33 35.93
N LYS A 125 -5.14 19.53 36.22
CA LYS A 125 -5.43 19.07 37.55
C LYS A 125 -4.42 18.03 37.99
N ARG A 126 -4.08 18.01 39.28
CA ARG A 126 -3.10 17.06 39.85
C ARG A 126 -3.45 15.61 39.54
N GLU A 127 -4.71 15.25 39.58
CA GLU A 127 -5.19 13.88 39.39
C GLU A 127 -5.62 13.57 37.96
N GLN A 128 -5.47 14.54 37.06
CA GLN A 128 -5.83 14.35 35.66
C GLN A 128 -4.95 13.31 35.01
N LYS A 129 -5.59 12.36 34.31
CA LYS A 129 -4.91 11.36 33.47
C LYS A 129 -5.33 11.52 32.04
N PHE A 130 -4.42 11.24 31.14
CA PHE A 130 -4.70 11.20 29.71
C PHE A 130 -5.16 9.82 29.27
N ILE A 131 -5.99 9.82 28.25
CA ILE A 131 -6.36 8.61 27.51
C ILE A 131 -5.19 8.30 26.57
N PRO A 132 -4.68 7.05 26.53
CA PRO A 132 -3.59 6.69 25.64
C PRO A 132 -3.88 7.00 24.17
N VAL A 133 -2.90 7.54 23.48
CA VAL A 133 -2.90 7.68 22.01
C VAL A 133 -1.97 6.61 21.47
N ILE A 134 -2.44 5.78 20.55
CA ILE A 134 -1.68 4.69 19.94
C ILE A 134 -1.65 4.93 18.44
N THR A 135 -0.47 5.03 17.89
CA THR A 135 -0.25 5.18 16.45
C THR A 135 0.21 3.86 15.86
N LEU A 136 -0.50 3.36 14.87
CA LEU A 136 -0.08 2.24 14.04
C LEU A 136 0.32 2.77 12.66
N VAL A 137 1.50 2.39 12.22
CA VAL A 137 2.04 2.72 10.91
C VAL A 137 1.93 1.51 10.01
N LEU A 138 1.19 1.63 8.91
CA LEU A 138 1.07 0.60 7.90
C LEU A 138 1.97 0.98 6.71
N TYR A 139 3.03 0.23 6.47
CA TYR A 139 3.87 0.43 5.30
C TYR A 139 3.28 -0.32 4.11
N MET A 140 2.89 0.43 3.09
CA MET A 140 2.22 -0.08 1.87
C MET A 140 3.11 0.09 0.62
N GLY A 141 4.41 0.41 0.80
CA GLY A 141 5.36 0.55 -0.30
C GLY A 141 5.58 -0.77 -1.03
N THR A 142 5.71 -0.73 -2.36
CA THR A 142 5.95 -1.92 -3.19
C THR A 142 7.40 -2.05 -3.68
N ALA A 143 8.25 -1.06 -3.36
CA ALA A 143 9.64 -1.03 -3.81
C ALA A 143 10.59 -1.90 -2.97
N GLY A 144 10.18 -2.34 -1.79
CA GLY A 144 10.99 -3.14 -0.88
C GLY A 144 10.53 -3.01 0.57
N ARG A 145 11.25 -3.67 1.46
CA ARG A 145 10.99 -3.63 2.90
C ARG A 145 11.27 -2.25 3.48
N TRP A 146 10.69 -1.99 4.65
CA TRP A 146 11.02 -0.82 5.42
C TRP A 146 12.49 -0.84 5.84
N ASP A 147 13.23 0.20 5.47
CA ASP A 147 14.65 0.38 5.79
C ASP A 147 14.91 1.58 6.71
N GLY A 148 13.86 2.28 7.15
CA GLY A 148 13.95 3.39 8.09
C GLY A 148 14.04 2.94 9.55
N ALA A 149 14.40 3.88 10.42
CA ALA A 149 14.42 3.66 11.85
C ALA A 149 13.04 3.22 12.38
N ARG A 150 13.03 2.30 13.33
CA ARG A 150 11.85 1.77 14.02
C ARG A 150 11.74 2.29 15.46
N SER A 151 12.76 2.96 15.92
CA SER A 151 12.77 3.53 17.26
C SER A 151 13.56 4.83 17.31
N LEU A 152 13.31 5.63 18.35
CA LEU A 152 14.01 6.90 18.56
C LEU A 152 15.52 6.67 18.74
N HIS A 153 15.92 5.61 19.46
CA HIS A 153 17.33 5.31 19.68
C HIS A 153 18.09 5.06 18.37
N GLU A 154 17.44 4.51 17.34
CA GLU A 154 18.05 4.31 16.02
C GLU A 154 18.28 5.61 15.24
N LEU A 155 17.60 6.70 15.61
CA LEU A 155 17.79 8.02 15.03
C LEU A 155 18.86 8.88 15.74
N LEU A 156 19.34 8.43 16.88
CA LEU A 156 20.23 9.22 17.74
C LEU A 156 21.67 8.73 17.66
N GLU A 157 22.61 9.65 17.65
CA GLU A 157 24.00 9.38 18.00
C GLU A 157 24.10 9.18 19.51
N LEU A 158 23.84 7.96 19.96
CA LEU A 158 23.63 7.65 21.36
C LEU A 158 24.72 6.73 21.89
N GLU A 159 25.58 7.25 22.77
CA GLU A 159 26.57 6.47 23.51
C GLU A 159 25.89 5.53 24.49
N ASP A 160 26.48 4.35 24.73
CA ASP A 160 25.89 3.31 25.59
C ASP A 160 25.60 3.82 27.01
N GLY A 161 26.47 4.69 27.55
CA GLY A 161 26.29 5.29 28.84
C GLY A 161 25.10 6.24 28.97
N LEU A 162 24.58 6.77 27.83
CA LEU A 162 23.44 7.69 27.79
C LEU A 162 22.10 6.98 27.57
N LYS A 163 22.11 5.74 27.06
CA LYS A 163 20.89 4.97 26.78
C LYS A 163 19.89 4.90 27.94
N PRO A 164 20.32 4.70 29.21
CA PRO A 164 19.37 4.64 30.32
C PRO A 164 18.63 5.95 30.61
N PHE A 165 19.17 7.08 30.16
CA PHE A 165 18.60 8.42 30.39
C PHE A 165 17.76 8.95 29.23
N VAL A 166 17.76 8.25 28.09
CA VAL A 166 16.98 8.63 26.91
C VAL A 166 15.86 7.62 26.72
N SER A 167 14.62 8.07 26.89
CA SER A 167 13.44 7.22 26.63
C SER A 167 13.41 6.79 25.18
N ASN A 168 13.28 5.50 24.93
CA ASN A 168 13.15 4.97 23.57
C ASN A 168 11.68 4.88 23.16
N TYR A 169 11.31 5.65 22.16
CA TYR A 169 10.00 5.51 21.52
C TYR A 169 10.10 4.48 20.39
N LYS A 170 9.23 3.49 20.39
CA LYS A 170 9.17 2.44 19.36
C LYS A 170 7.95 2.65 18.47
N LEU A 171 8.13 2.53 17.16
CA LEU A 171 7.01 2.49 16.21
C LEU A 171 6.22 1.20 16.34
N ASN A 172 4.89 1.30 16.36
CA ASN A 172 4.03 0.19 16.00
C ASN A 172 3.96 0.16 14.46
N LEU A 173 4.93 -0.48 13.83
CA LEU A 173 5.06 -0.57 12.37
C LEU A 173 4.62 -1.95 11.90
N TYR A 174 3.76 -1.98 10.90
CA TYR A 174 3.46 -3.17 10.13
C TYR A 174 4.02 -3.03 8.72
N ASP A 175 4.98 -3.89 8.38
CA ASP A 175 5.54 -4.06 7.04
C ASP A 175 5.13 -5.43 6.50
N TYR A 176 4.23 -5.46 5.53
CA TYR A 176 3.72 -6.70 4.95
C TYR A 176 4.82 -7.55 4.30
N HIS A 177 5.95 -6.96 3.90
CA HIS A 177 7.09 -7.71 3.33
C HIS A 177 7.77 -8.64 4.33
N GLU A 178 7.51 -8.48 5.63
CA GLU A 178 8.05 -9.35 6.68
C GLU A 178 7.18 -10.58 6.92
N HIS A 179 6.04 -10.67 6.23
CA HIS A 179 5.04 -11.70 6.43
C HIS A 179 4.81 -12.52 5.15
N GLN A 180 4.51 -13.81 5.33
CA GLN A 180 4.15 -14.73 4.24
C GLN A 180 2.71 -15.23 4.38
N ASP A 181 2.13 -15.11 5.56
CA ASP A 181 0.77 -15.51 5.88
C ASP A 181 0.01 -14.32 6.48
N PHE A 182 -1.13 -14.04 5.90
CA PHE A 182 -2.02 -12.95 6.29
C PHE A 182 -3.32 -13.45 6.95
N SER A 183 -3.40 -14.74 7.28
CA SER A 183 -4.57 -15.37 7.94
C SER A 183 -4.82 -14.86 9.37
N VAL A 184 -3.84 -14.14 9.94
CA VAL A 184 -3.99 -13.42 11.22
C VAL A 184 -5.12 -12.38 11.14
N PHE A 185 -5.35 -11.81 9.97
CA PHE A 185 -6.47 -10.90 9.71
C PHE A 185 -7.75 -11.68 9.39
N LYS A 186 -8.89 -11.17 9.84
CA LYS A 186 -10.21 -11.83 9.69
C LYS A 186 -11.10 -11.14 8.66
N THR A 187 -10.72 -9.94 8.22
CA THR A 187 -11.44 -9.16 7.22
C THR A 187 -10.68 -9.14 5.88
N GLU A 188 -11.10 -8.27 4.99
CA GLU A 188 -10.48 -8.03 3.68
C GLU A 188 -9.03 -7.51 3.78
N ASN A 189 -8.54 -7.17 5.00
CA ASN A 189 -7.12 -6.88 5.24
C ASN A 189 -6.21 -8.00 4.76
N ARG A 190 -6.61 -9.27 4.92
CA ARG A 190 -5.85 -10.43 4.44
C ARG A 190 -5.66 -10.41 2.92
N ALA A 191 -6.73 -10.16 2.16
CA ALA A 191 -6.68 -10.04 0.71
C ALA A 191 -5.84 -8.82 0.27
N LEU A 192 -5.98 -7.70 0.99
CA LEU A 192 -5.23 -6.47 0.72
C LEU A 192 -3.71 -6.69 0.86
N PHE A 193 -3.26 -7.24 1.99
CA PHE A 193 -1.84 -7.46 2.25
C PHE A 193 -1.25 -8.59 1.38
N GLU A 194 -2.02 -9.66 1.11
CA GLU A 194 -1.59 -10.70 0.17
C GLU A 194 -1.42 -10.14 -1.24
N THR A 195 -2.38 -9.33 -1.71
CA THR A 195 -2.27 -8.62 -2.99
C THR A 195 -1.04 -7.72 -3.06
N LEU A 196 -0.77 -6.94 -2.00
CA LEU A 196 0.44 -6.12 -1.93
C LEU A 196 1.70 -6.94 -2.04
N SER A 197 1.76 -8.10 -1.37
CA SER A 197 2.92 -8.99 -1.40
C SER A 197 3.18 -9.60 -2.78
N CYS A 198 2.17 -9.64 -3.64
CA CYS A 198 2.20 -10.21 -4.99
C CYS A 198 2.15 -9.13 -6.09
N ALA A 199 2.06 -7.85 -5.77
CA ALA A 199 1.74 -6.77 -6.72
C ALA A 199 2.67 -6.65 -7.94
N ASN A 200 3.91 -7.17 -7.84
CA ASN A 200 4.91 -7.14 -8.91
C ASN A 200 5.21 -8.53 -9.49
N ASP A 201 4.39 -9.54 -9.18
CA ASP A 201 4.64 -10.93 -9.58
C ASP A 201 3.31 -11.62 -9.91
N GLU A 202 3.02 -11.72 -11.22
CA GLU A 202 1.77 -12.33 -11.73
C GLU A 202 1.64 -13.79 -11.31
N SER A 203 2.74 -14.54 -11.28
CA SER A 203 2.71 -15.97 -10.91
C SER A 203 2.35 -16.14 -9.43
N ARG A 204 2.93 -15.32 -8.56
CA ARG A 204 2.58 -15.31 -7.14
C ARG A 204 1.15 -14.88 -6.90
N MET A 205 0.65 -13.92 -7.69
CA MET A 205 -0.76 -13.49 -7.60
C MET A 205 -1.70 -14.61 -8.02
N GLU A 206 -1.40 -15.32 -9.12
CA GLU A 206 -2.17 -16.49 -9.56
C GLU A 206 -2.19 -17.61 -8.49
N GLU A 207 -1.06 -17.87 -7.83
CA GLU A 207 -0.99 -18.82 -6.72
C GLU A 207 -1.81 -18.36 -5.49
N ALA A 208 -1.77 -17.10 -5.15
CA ALA A 208 -2.54 -16.51 -4.03
C ALA A 208 -4.05 -16.66 -4.26
N LEU A 209 -4.52 -16.31 -5.46
CA LEU A 209 -5.93 -16.47 -5.85
C LEU A 209 -6.40 -17.93 -5.81
N LYS A 210 -5.54 -18.88 -6.22
CA LYS A 210 -5.84 -20.32 -6.14
C LYS A 210 -5.82 -20.85 -4.72
N ARG A 211 -4.96 -20.30 -3.86
CA ARG A 211 -4.81 -20.71 -2.45
C ARG A 211 -5.96 -20.22 -1.59
N HIS A 212 -6.41 -19.00 -1.80
CA HIS A 212 -7.40 -18.32 -0.98
C HIS A 212 -8.54 -17.69 -1.82
N PRO A 213 -9.26 -18.46 -2.65
CA PRO A 213 -10.30 -17.91 -3.52
C PRO A 213 -11.43 -17.24 -2.73
N ASP A 214 -11.70 -17.68 -1.51
CA ASP A 214 -12.68 -17.13 -0.60
C ASP A 214 -12.33 -15.71 -0.12
N TRP A 215 -11.06 -15.33 -0.15
CA TRP A 215 -10.64 -13.96 0.23
C TRP A 215 -10.97 -12.93 -0.85
N TYR A 216 -11.15 -13.35 -2.10
CA TYR A 216 -11.24 -12.50 -3.27
C TYR A 216 -12.57 -12.60 -4.02
N SER A 217 -13.37 -13.64 -3.77
CA SER A 217 -14.58 -13.93 -4.55
C SER A 217 -15.79 -13.08 -4.17
N ALA A 218 -15.80 -12.47 -2.97
CA ALA A 218 -17.00 -11.80 -2.46
C ALA A 218 -16.66 -10.52 -1.68
N LEU A 219 -15.85 -9.66 -2.27
CA LEU A 219 -15.45 -8.39 -1.69
C LEU A 219 -16.56 -7.33 -1.83
N ASP A 220 -16.56 -6.34 -0.94
CA ASP A 220 -17.33 -5.13 -1.17
C ASP A 220 -16.61 -4.19 -2.16
N GLU A 221 -17.29 -3.14 -2.57
CA GLU A 221 -16.80 -2.21 -3.59
C GLU A 221 -15.52 -1.48 -3.15
N GLU A 222 -15.44 -1.06 -1.90
CA GLU A 222 -14.29 -0.36 -1.34
C GLU A 222 -13.05 -1.27 -1.34
N SER A 223 -13.21 -2.54 -0.96
CA SER A 223 -12.13 -3.53 -0.96
C SER A 223 -11.65 -3.83 -2.36
N ALA A 224 -12.55 -4.02 -3.31
CA ALA A 224 -12.21 -4.21 -4.71
C ALA A 224 -11.45 -2.99 -5.28
N LYS A 225 -11.94 -1.77 -5.01
CA LYS A 225 -11.25 -0.52 -5.40
C LYS A 225 -9.86 -0.42 -4.80
N ALA A 226 -9.70 -0.76 -3.52
CA ALA A 226 -8.40 -0.72 -2.85
C ALA A 226 -7.40 -1.68 -3.50
N ILE A 227 -7.79 -2.94 -3.74
CA ILE A 227 -6.97 -3.97 -4.38
C ILE A 227 -6.56 -3.53 -5.79
N PHE A 228 -7.49 -3.08 -6.63
CA PHE A 228 -7.17 -2.62 -7.99
C PHE A 228 -6.38 -1.31 -8.00
N GLY A 229 -6.61 -0.43 -7.04
CA GLY A 229 -5.82 0.78 -6.86
C GLY A 229 -4.36 0.51 -6.55
N ILE A 230 -4.07 -0.55 -5.79
CA ILE A 230 -2.72 -0.99 -5.42
C ILE A 230 -2.03 -1.66 -6.60
N THR A 231 -2.68 -2.63 -7.23
CA THR A 231 -2.11 -3.41 -8.35
C THR A 231 -1.98 -2.60 -9.63
N GLY A 232 -2.67 -1.46 -9.73
CA GLY A 232 -2.70 -0.65 -10.95
C GLY A 232 -3.50 -1.28 -12.10
N ILE A 233 -4.13 -2.42 -11.88
CA ILE A 233 -4.97 -3.10 -12.84
C ILE A 233 -6.24 -2.27 -13.06
N ARG A 234 -6.47 -1.87 -14.32
CA ARG A 234 -7.67 -1.11 -14.71
C ARG A 234 -8.79 -2.07 -15.05
N ILE A 235 -9.79 -2.14 -14.18
CA ILE A 235 -10.98 -2.97 -14.39
C ILE A 235 -12.22 -2.11 -14.29
N ASN A 236 -13.20 -2.45 -15.15
CA ASN A 236 -14.55 -1.96 -14.94
C ASN A 236 -15.21 -2.83 -13.87
N LEU A 237 -15.48 -2.27 -12.70
CA LEU A 237 -16.09 -2.99 -11.56
C LEU A 237 -17.42 -3.65 -11.92
N GLU A 238 -18.19 -3.08 -12.85
CA GLU A 238 -19.45 -3.67 -13.32
C GLU A 238 -19.26 -5.06 -13.96
N THR A 239 -18.09 -5.35 -14.53
CA THR A 239 -17.81 -6.66 -15.16
C THR A 239 -17.61 -7.79 -14.16
N ILE A 240 -17.29 -7.46 -12.92
CA ILE A 240 -17.01 -8.41 -11.85
C ILE A 240 -18.03 -8.35 -10.71
N ARG A 241 -19.05 -7.50 -10.87
CA ARG A 241 -20.15 -7.36 -9.93
C ARG A 241 -21.04 -8.59 -10.01
N GLU A 242 -21.33 -9.15 -8.86
CA GLU A 242 -22.23 -10.28 -8.67
C GLU A 242 -23.25 -9.94 -7.58
N VAL A 243 -24.39 -10.58 -7.63
CA VAL A 243 -25.42 -10.43 -6.59
C VAL A 243 -25.60 -11.79 -5.91
N THR A 244 -25.38 -11.82 -4.59
CA THR A 244 -25.53 -13.05 -3.80
C THR A 244 -27.01 -13.45 -3.73
N GLU A 245 -27.29 -14.70 -3.35
CA GLU A 245 -28.66 -15.20 -3.12
C GLU A 245 -29.47 -14.36 -2.13
N LYS A 246 -28.78 -13.66 -1.23
CA LYS A 246 -29.39 -12.74 -0.26
C LYS A 246 -29.54 -11.30 -0.77
N GLY A 247 -29.30 -11.07 -2.06
CA GLY A 247 -29.41 -9.75 -2.70
C GLY A 247 -28.30 -8.75 -2.36
N LYS A 248 -27.21 -9.21 -1.74
CA LYS A 248 -26.04 -8.36 -1.46
C LYS A 248 -25.14 -8.31 -2.70
N GLU A 249 -24.75 -7.10 -3.11
CA GLU A 249 -23.74 -6.89 -4.14
C GLU A 249 -22.36 -7.24 -3.63
N VAL A 250 -21.61 -7.98 -4.44
CA VAL A 250 -20.23 -8.39 -4.17
C VAL A 250 -19.42 -8.30 -5.46
N PHE A 251 -18.11 -8.19 -5.31
CA PHE A 251 -17.18 -8.06 -6.43
C PHE A 251 -16.22 -9.24 -6.42
N ASN A 252 -16.21 -9.99 -7.52
CA ASN A 252 -15.37 -11.16 -7.68
C ASN A 252 -14.03 -10.76 -8.33
N VAL A 253 -13.05 -10.53 -7.49
CA VAL A 253 -11.73 -10.08 -7.91
C VAL A 253 -10.94 -11.20 -8.59
N CYS A 254 -11.17 -12.49 -8.25
CA CYS A 254 -10.56 -13.62 -8.94
C CYS A 254 -10.84 -13.57 -10.45
N LYS A 255 -12.10 -13.37 -10.81
CA LYS A 255 -12.53 -13.27 -12.22
C LYS A 255 -11.82 -12.13 -12.97
N ALA A 256 -11.63 -11.00 -12.28
CA ALA A 256 -10.94 -9.87 -12.85
C ALA A 256 -9.47 -10.16 -13.19
N PHE A 257 -8.78 -10.83 -12.29
CA PHE A 257 -7.40 -11.25 -12.50
C PHE A 257 -7.28 -12.31 -13.60
N ASP A 258 -8.19 -13.29 -13.63
CA ASP A 258 -8.22 -14.32 -14.68
C ASP A 258 -8.41 -13.68 -16.06
N ASP A 259 -9.37 -12.77 -16.21
CA ASP A 259 -9.63 -12.03 -17.45
C ASP A 259 -8.41 -11.16 -17.86
N HIS A 260 -7.71 -10.57 -16.90
CA HIS A 260 -6.51 -9.77 -17.15
C HIS A 260 -5.35 -10.64 -17.65
N MET A 261 -5.08 -11.74 -16.97
CA MET A 261 -4.02 -12.68 -17.35
C MET A 261 -4.30 -13.34 -18.72
N GLU A 262 -5.55 -13.74 -18.97
CA GLU A 262 -5.91 -14.33 -20.27
C GLU A 262 -5.74 -13.33 -21.42
N ARG A 263 -6.04 -12.05 -21.16
CA ARG A 263 -5.82 -10.96 -22.13
C ARG A 263 -4.35 -10.78 -22.43
N GLY A 264 -3.50 -10.69 -21.39
CA GLY A 264 -2.05 -10.59 -21.52
C GLY A 264 -1.45 -11.79 -22.29
N ARG A 265 -1.88 -13.02 -21.97
CA ARG A 265 -1.47 -14.23 -22.70
C ARG A 265 -1.86 -14.18 -24.20
N ARG A 266 -3.06 -13.69 -24.50
CA ARG A 266 -3.52 -13.53 -25.91
C ARG A 266 -2.72 -12.47 -26.66
N GLU A 267 -2.44 -11.35 -26.02
CA GLU A 267 -1.65 -10.27 -26.62
C GLU A 267 -0.20 -10.73 -26.83
N GLY A 268 0.46 -11.29 -25.83
CA GLY A 268 1.82 -11.82 -25.94
C GLY A 268 1.96 -12.91 -27.01
N LYS A 269 0.93 -13.80 -27.12
CA LYS A 269 0.90 -14.82 -28.20
C LYS A 269 0.76 -14.21 -29.58
N LYS A 270 -0.01 -13.13 -29.71
CA LYS A 270 -0.19 -12.39 -30.97
C LYS A 270 1.10 -11.68 -31.37
N GLU A 271 1.72 -11.00 -30.43
CA GLU A 271 3.01 -10.29 -30.62
C GLU A 271 4.13 -11.28 -30.98
N GLY A 272 4.32 -12.34 -30.19
CA GLY A 272 5.32 -13.35 -30.47
C GLY A 272 5.14 -14.05 -31.81
N ARG A 273 3.87 -14.27 -32.23
CA ARG A 273 3.59 -14.78 -33.60
C ARG A 273 3.94 -13.79 -34.69
N ALA A 274 3.69 -12.50 -34.47
CA ALA A 274 4.01 -11.46 -35.44
C ALA A 274 5.52 -11.29 -35.56
N GLU A 275 6.24 -11.29 -34.44
CA GLU A 275 7.70 -11.20 -34.38
C GLU A 275 8.35 -12.43 -34.99
N GLY A 276 7.95 -13.64 -34.60
CA GLY A 276 8.48 -14.89 -35.20
C GLY A 276 8.22 -15.01 -36.71
N ARG A 277 7.07 -14.49 -37.21
CA ARG A 277 6.84 -14.39 -38.67
C ARG A 277 7.80 -13.43 -39.35
N LYS A 278 8.09 -12.30 -38.71
CA LYS A 278 9.01 -11.28 -39.24
C LYS A 278 10.44 -11.84 -39.27
N GLU A 279 10.88 -12.44 -38.17
CA GLU A 279 12.19 -13.08 -38.07
C GLU A 279 12.35 -14.23 -39.06
N GLY A 280 11.38 -15.17 -39.09
CA GLY A 280 11.41 -16.30 -40.04
C GLY A 280 11.38 -15.86 -41.49
N ARG A 281 10.70 -14.74 -41.81
CA ARG A 281 10.74 -14.16 -43.18
C ARG A 281 12.14 -13.61 -43.51
N ILE A 282 12.80 -12.97 -42.54
CA ILE A 282 14.17 -12.44 -42.73
C ILE A 282 15.15 -13.61 -42.88
N GLU A 283 15.04 -14.62 -42.03
CA GLU A 283 15.91 -15.79 -42.05
C GLU A 283 15.74 -16.61 -43.34
N GLY A 284 14.51 -16.86 -43.75
CA GLY A 284 14.20 -17.52 -45.02
C GLY A 284 14.73 -16.75 -46.25
N LYS A 285 14.66 -15.42 -46.25
CA LYS A 285 15.26 -14.61 -47.30
C LYS A 285 16.80 -14.67 -47.26
N LYS A 286 17.43 -14.68 -46.07
CA LYS A 286 18.88 -14.86 -45.91
C LYS A 286 19.34 -16.19 -46.49
N GLU A 287 18.64 -17.27 -46.22
CA GLU A 287 18.97 -18.59 -46.79
C GLU A 287 18.77 -18.60 -48.30
N ALA A 288 17.71 -17.96 -48.82
CA ALA A 288 17.50 -17.82 -50.25
C ALA A 288 18.65 -17.05 -50.95
N VAL A 289 19.07 -15.94 -50.32
CA VAL A 289 20.27 -15.19 -50.79
C VAL A 289 21.50 -16.09 -50.85
N LYS A 290 21.82 -16.80 -49.78
CA LYS A 290 22.95 -17.76 -49.73
C LYS A 290 22.88 -18.83 -50.82
N SER A 291 21.68 -19.36 -51.03
CA SER A 291 21.45 -20.36 -52.05
C SER A 291 21.68 -19.85 -53.47
N LEU A 292 21.18 -18.63 -53.78
CA LEU A 292 21.41 -18.00 -55.08
C LEU A 292 22.89 -17.69 -55.33
N MET A 293 23.59 -17.16 -54.32
CA MET A 293 25.03 -16.90 -54.43
C MET A 293 25.81 -18.17 -54.75
N ARG A 294 25.46 -19.30 -54.11
CA ARG A 294 26.13 -20.59 -54.34
C ARG A 294 25.78 -21.19 -55.68
N ASN A 295 24.51 -21.23 -56.05
CA ASN A 295 24.02 -21.99 -57.22
C ASN A 295 24.25 -21.24 -58.54
N LEU A 296 24.18 -19.89 -58.49
CA LEU A 296 24.34 -19.07 -59.69
C LEU A 296 25.69 -18.33 -59.77
N SER A 297 26.53 -18.48 -58.74
CA SER A 297 27.83 -17.76 -58.62
C SER A 297 27.70 -16.23 -58.78
N VAL A 298 26.61 -15.69 -58.25
CA VAL A 298 26.34 -14.20 -58.28
C VAL A 298 26.77 -13.57 -56.98
N SER A 299 26.98 -12.24 -57.03
CA SER A 299 27.33 -11.43 -55.86
C SER A 299 26.15 -11.31 -54.88
N LEU A 300 26.42 -10.92 -53.63
CA LEU A 300 25.39 -10.65 -52.61
C LEU A 300 24.37 -9.61 -53.11
N GLU A 301 24.84 -8.56 -53.74
CA GLU A 301 23.97 -7.50 -54.28
C GLU A 301 23.06 -8.01 -55.40
N GLN A 302 23.59 -8.79 -56.32
CA GLN A 302 22.83 -9.43 -57.39
C GLN A 302 21.80 -10.42 -56.86
N ALA A 303 22.17 -11.21 -55.83
CA ALA A 303 21.25 -12.14 -55.21
C ALA A 303 20.09 -11.42 -54.47
N MET A 304 20.38 -10.29 -53.80
CA MET A 304 19.35 -9.47 -53.16
C MET A 304 18.40 -8.83 -54.17
N GLU A 305 18.93 -8.37 -55.31
CA GLU A 305 18.16 -7.78 -56.41
C GLU A 305 17.24 -8.81 -57.04
N LEU A 306 17.72 -10.02 -57.32
CA LEU A 306 16.93 -11.15 -57.82
C LEU A 306 15.78 -11.57 -56.89
N LEU A 307 15.95 -11.39 -55.59
CA LEU A 307 14.90 -11.66 -54.57
C LEU A 307 14.00 -10.46 -54.30
N GLY A 308 14.17 -9.34 -55.01
CA GLY A 308 13.37 -8.15 -54.86
C GLY A 308 13.50 -7.52 -53.47
N ILE A 309 14.69 -7.59 -52.83
CA ILE A 309 14.97 -6.95 -51.57
C ILE A 309 15.27 -5.47 -51.81
N SER A 310 14.45 -4.59 -51.22
CA SER A 310 14.59 -3.15 -51.40
C SER A 310 15.90 -2.63 -50.78
N GLU A 311 16.43 -1.50 -51.28
CA GLU A 311 17.67 -0.89 -50.74
C GLU A 311 17.57 -0.60 -49.26
N GLU A 312 16.40 -0.17 -48.75
CA GLU A 312 16.13 0.13 -47.33
C GLU A 312 16.19 -1.13 -46.45
N GLU A 313 15.95 -2.32 -47.03
CA GLU A 313 15.99 -3.58 -46.28
C GLU A 313 17.35 -4.27 -46.35
N ARG A 314 18.27 -3.86 -47.22
CA ARG A 314 19.56 -4.55 -47.47
C ARG A 314 20.44 -4.70 -46.22
N ASP A 315 20.43 -3.69 -45.34
CA ASP A 315 21.20 -3.73 -44.09
C ASP A 315 20.90 -4.94 -43.20
N LYS A 316 19.67 -5.45 -43.26
CA LYS A 316 19.23 -6.64 -42.50
C LYS A 316 19.85 -7.94 -43.00
N TYR A 317 20.43 -7.92 -44.20
CA TYR A 317 20.98 -9.08 -44.89
C TYR A 317 22.51 -9.02 -45.09
N LEU A 318 23.18 -7.94 -44.71
CA LEU A 318 24.65 -7.74 -44.84
C LEU A 318 25.45 -8.74 -43.99
N SER A 319 24.86 -9.37 -42.99
CA SER A 319 25.51 -10.41 -42.16
C SER A 319 25.46 -11.82 -42.76
N VAL A 320 25.13 -11.93 -44.05
CA VAL A 320 25.10 -13.18 -44.81
C VAL A 320 26.49 -13.43 -45.41
N ASN A 321 27.40 -14.04 -44.61
CA ASN A 321 28.66 -14.61 -45.09
C ASN A 321 28.55 -16.09 -45.31
#